data_107595db561ff672368a55c87570b99a
#
_entry.id   107595db561ff672368a55c87570b99a
#
_cell.length_a   1.000
_cell.length_b   1.000
_cell.length_c   1.000
_cell.angle_alpha   90.00
_cell.angle_beta   90.00
_cell.angle_gamma   90.00
#
_symmetry.space_group_name_H-M   'P 1'
#
loop_
_entity.id
_entity.type
_entity.pdbx_description
1 polymer ?
#
loop_
_entity_poly.entity_id
_entity_poly.type
_entity_poly.pdbx_seq_one_letter_code
_entity_poly.pdbx_strand_id
1 'polypeptide(L)'
;MDLITAAAGRGREYGAVERAGYTHWAPTAVARTGLGGSADRRVGAAGRGGAVRSLSAMELSTGLSVRVTHAYNGVTRVSDGTLDSGGHLMQRRDVLRLSALAGAAGVLTLDPMTFTQADAAGTADGPEQTRTLSGHLPTGAPDFVYVPVEVPRGVREIAVSYSYDKPTVPAGTQGNACDIGIFDERGTELGGRGFRGWSGGARTEFAISAEEATPGYLAGPVKAGTWHVVLGPYTVAPQGLDYKITVTLRYGAPGTTPEQGAYPPQRAKGRGRAWYRGDSHLHTVHSDGKRTPAEVVAAARAAGLDFITTTEHNTISSHTAFEGLWGDDLLILTGEEITTRNGHVVALGTDPGVFIDWRYRARDNRFGQFARKVRQAGGLVIPAHPHGTCVGCNWKFGFNEADAVEVWNADFTPDDEITISEWDNTLVAASRGDGRWLPAVGHSDAHREPQVVGLPQTVVLADDLSRTALQEGIRAGRSWIAESSKIDLTFEAVGGRGKHAGIGERLKVGGAAEVTVRLKVSGVGSGCSVRFITDQGQLYGTPVPDSGELSAEWRTTASYAAYVRAEVRRAPADGGASGIPGPMAAMTNPIWLGER
;
A
#
# COMPACT_ATOMS: atom_id res chain seq x y z
N MET A 1 -8.91 -23.82 58.89
CA MET A 1 -10.16 -24.62 58.92
C MET A 1 -10.64 -24.60 57.48
N ASP A 2 -10.13 -25.52 56.62
CA ASP A 2 -10.69 -26.85 56.32
C ASP A 2 -12.01 -26.73 55.55
N LEU A 3 -12.25 -27.32 54.38
CA LEU A 3 -11.87 -28.55 53.67
C LEU A 3 -12.36 -28.40 52.21
N ILE A 4 -11.56 -28.67 51.17
CA ILE A 4 -11.57 -29.83 50.27
C ILE A 4 -12.99 -30.40 49.98
N THR A 5 -13.37 -30.42 48.69
CA THR A 5 -13.54 -31.65 47.90
C THR A 5 -13.92 -31.36 46.43
N ALA A 6 -13.40 -32.23 45.56
CA ALA A 6 -13.55 -32.32 44.12
C ALA A 6 -14.92 -32.84 43.66
N ALA A 7 -15.30 -32.55 42.42
CA ALA A 7 -15.92 -33.49 41.45
C ALA A 7 -16.01 -32.90 40.06
N ALA A 8 -15.26 -33.46 39.17
CA ALA A 8 -15.64 -34.11 37.91
C ALA A 8 -16.68 -33.45 36.97
N GLY A 9 -16.20 -33.07 35.82
CA GLY A 9 -16.70 -33.48 34.50
C GLY A 9 -18.03 -32.95 33.99
N ARG A 10 -17.97 -32.08 33.02
CA ARG A 10 -18.81 -32.18 31.80
C ARG A 10 -18.15 -31.38 30.67
N GLY A 11 -17.83 -32.09 29.61
CA GLY A 11 -17.38 -31.51 28.35
C GLY A 11 -18.45 -30.59 27.76
N ARG A 12 -18.03 -29.47 27.22
CA ARG A 12 -18.83 -28.68 26.29
C ARG A 12 -18.19 -28.83 24.92
N GLU A 13 -19.00 -29.34 24.00
CA GLU A 13 -18.76 -29.39 22.57
C GLU A 13 -18.51 -27.96 22.06
N TYR A 14 -17.37 -27.75 21.44
CA TYR A 14 -17.12 -26.55 20.65
C TYR A 14 -17.82 -26.74 19.31
N GLY A 15 -18.87 -25.97 19.10
CA GLY A 15 -19.51 -25.82 17.81
C GLY A 15 -18.51 -25.28 16.78
N ALA A 16 -18.46 -25.97 15.64
CA ALA A 16 -17.67 -25.59 14.49
C ALA A 16 -18.10 -24.22 13.96
N VAL A 17 -17.20 -23.25 14.00
CA VAL A 17 -17.33 -22.00 13.26
C VAL A 17 -16.85 -22.29 11.85
N GLU A 18 -17.75 -22.21 10.89
CA GLU A 18 -17.42 -22.30 9.46
C GLU A 18 -16.35 -21.27 9.10
N ARG A 19 -15.17 -21.76 8.78
CA ARG A 19 -14.12 -20.97 8.11
C ARG A 19 -14.52 -20.83 6.65
N ALA A 20 -14.68 -19.60 6.19
CA ALA A 20 -14.73 -19.28 4.77
C ALA A 20 -13.44 -19.80 4.11
N GLY A 21 -13.60 -20.73 3.14
CA GLY A 21 -12.51 -21.50 2.58
C GLY A 21 -11.57 -20.68 1.72
N TYR A 22 -10.33 -20.67 2.08
CA TYR A 22 -9.21 -20.44 1.15
C TYR A 22 -8.87 -21.79 0.52
N THR A 23 -9.14 -21.94 -0.77
CA THR A 23 -8.72 -23.12 -1.54
C THR A 23 -7.25 -22.98 -1.92
N HIS A 24 -6.42 -23.83 -1.33
CA HIS A 24 -5.04 -24.03 -1.75
C HIS A 24 -4.98 -24.65 -3.16
N TRP A 25 -4.25 -24.04 -4.05
CA TRP A 25 -3.81 -24.65 -5.30
C TRP A 25 -2.57 -25.51 -5.00
N ALA A 26 -2.71 -26.85 -5.17
CA ALA A 26 -1.58 -27.76 -5.24
C ALA A 26 -1.19 -27.97 -6.71
N PRO A 27 0.11 -27.99 -7.08
CA PRO A 27 0.51 -28.28 -8.45
C PRO A 27 0.38 -29.77 -8.74
N THR A 28 -0.34 -30.10 -9.81
CA THR A 28 -0.49 -31.46 -10.31
C THR A 28 0.82 -31.92 -10.93
N ALA A 29 1.42 -32.97 -10.39
CA ALA A 29 2.57 -33.65 -10.98
C ALA A 29 2.14 -34.41 -12.23
N VAL A 30 2.73 -34.07 -13.38
CA VAL A 30 2.59 -34.86 -14.61
C VAL A 30 3.64 -35.97 -14.61
N ALA A 31 3.20 -37.21 -14.46
CA ALA A 31 4.04 -38.38 -14.63
C ALA A 31 4.40 -38.57 -16.11
N ARG A 32 5.69 -38.56 -16.44
CA ARG A 32 6.22 -39.03 -17.74
C ARG A 32 6.53 -40.50 -17.64
N THR A 33 5.82 -41.32 -18.37
CA THR A 33 6.18 -42.70 -18.67
C THR A 33 7.32 -42.72 -19.71
N GLY A 34 8.41 -43.39 -19.36
CA GLY A 34 9.52 -43.60 -20.27
C GLY A 34 9.26 -44.76 -21.24
N LEU A 35 9.81 -44.63 -22.43
CA LEU A 35 10.21 -45.80 -23.26
C LEU A 35 11.60 -45.53 -23.78
N GLY A 36 12.44 -46.54 -23.56
CA GLY A 36 13.87 -46.52 -23.82
C GLY A 36 14.26 -46.76 -25.29
N GLY A 37 15.51 -46.48 -25.60
CA GLY A 37 16.13 -46.76 -26.87
C GLY A 37 17.61 -46.32 -26.85
N SER A 38 18.48 -47.27 -26.65
CA SER A 38 19.95 -47.15 -26.67
C SER A 38 20.51 -46.93 -28.07
N ALA A 39 21.53 -46.10 -28.21
CA ALA A 39 22.65 -46.39 -29.13
C ALA A 39 23.84 -45.48 -28.86
N ASP A 40 24.91 -46.13 -28.59
CA ASP A 40 26.29 -45.71 -28.41
C ASP A 40 26.91 -45.15 -29.71
N ARG A 41 27.79 -44.13 -29.62
CA ARG A 41 29.07 -44.04 -30.30
C ARG A 41 29.85 -42.76 -29.97
N ARG A 42 31.04 -43.01 -29.50
CA ARG A 42 32.17 -42.08 -29.30
C ARG A 42 32.72 -41.52 -30.61
N VAL A 43 33.42 -40.43 -30.52
CA VAL A 43 34.69 -39.91 -31.08
C VAL A 43 34.56 -38.41 -31.23
N GLY A 44 35.36 -37.48 -30.73
CA GLY A 44 36.76 -37.34 -30.62
C GLY A 44 37.08 -35.84 -30.82
N ALA A 45 37.89 -35.35 -29.98
CA ALA A 45 38.67 -34.14 -29.81
C ALA A 45 38.83 -33.08 -30.94
N ALA A 46 39.02 -31.86 -30.43
CA ALA A 46 40.00 -30.82 -30.83
C ALA A 46 39.52 -29.59 -31.62
N GLY A 47 39.71 -28.42 -31.03
CA GLY A 47 40.46 -27.39 -31.66
C GLY A 47 39.80 -26.03 -31.96
N ARG A 48 40.15 -25.05 -31.12
CA ARG A 48 40.46 -23.63 -31.47
C ARG A 48 39.40 -22.72 -32.12
N GLY A 49 39.05 -21.70 -31.41
CA GLY A 49 39.18 -20.26 -31.68
C GLY A 49 38.62 -19.72 -33.00
N GLY A 50 37.71 -18.81 -32.92
CA GLY A 50 37.31 -17.99 -34.05
C GLY A 50 36.26 -16.98 -33.68
N ALA A 51 36.67 -15.72 -33.48
CA ALA A 51 35.81 -14.59 -33.34
C ALA A 51 35.00 -14.38 -34.63
N VAL A 52 33.68 -14.34 -34.53
CA VAL A 52 32.80 -13.93 -35.63
C VAL A 52 32.55 -12.44 -35.52
N ARG A 53 33.21 -11.67 -36.39
CA ARG A 53 32.82 -10.30 -36.74
C ARG A 53 31.67 -10.39 -37.73
N SER A 54 30.51 -9.80 -37.39
CA SER A 54 29.46 -9.58 -38.36
C SER A 54 29.82 -8.35 -39.23
N LEU A 55 30.04 -8.58 -40.50
CA LEU A 55 30.09 -7.55 -41.53
C LEU A 55 28.67 -7.38 -42.08
N SER A 56 28.07 -6.22 -41.85
CA SER A 56 26.88 -5.78 -42.59
C SER A 56 27.34 -5.09 -43.87
N ALA A 57 27.08 -5.74 -44.98
CA ALA A 57 27.18 -5.09 -46.29
C ALA A 57 25.86 -4.31 -46.54
N MET A 58 25.98 -3.01 -46.73
CA MET A 58 24.88 -2.12 -47.08
C MET A 58 25.04 -1.81 -48.57
N GLU A 59 24.20 -2.42 -49.42
CA GLU A 59 24.06 -1.96 -50.82
C GLU A 59 22.96 -0.91 -50.86
N LEU A 60 23.33 0.30 -51.30
CA LEU A 60 22.45 1.42 -51.54
C LEU A 60 21.84 1.26 -52.95
N SER A 61 20.54 0.89 -53.02
CA SER A 61 19.74 1.12 -54.22
C SER A 61 18.74 2.25 -53.97
N THR A 62 18.59 3.12 -54.96
CA THR A 62 17.73 4.30 -54.95
C THR A 62 16.27 3.90 -54.82
N GLY A 63 15.71 4.10 -53.62
CA GLY A 63 14.32 3.83 -53.28
C GLY A 63 14.18 3.04 -51.98
N LEU A 64 14.38 3.69 -50.84
CA LEU A 64 14.27 3.05 -49.54
C LEU A 64 12.78 2.97 -49.12
N SER A 65 12.20 1.80 -49.19
CA SER A 65 10.91 1.51 -48.51
C SER A 65 11.19 1.02 -47.09
N VAL A 66 10.66 1.71 -46.10
CA VAL A 66 10.77 1.30 -44.67
C VAL A 66 9.51 0.52 -44.32
N ARG A 67 9.66 -0.75 -44.00
CA ARG A 67 8.59 -1.60 -43.44
C ARG A 67 8.62 -1.50 -41.91
N VAL A 68 7.58 -0.94 -41.31
CA VAL A 68 7.43 -0.93 -39.85
C VAL A 68 6.35 -1.95 -39.49
N THR A 69 6.75 -2.97 -38.73
CA THR A 69 5.83 -4.02 -38.24
C THR A 69 5.47 -3.73 -36.80
N HIS A 70 4.21 -3.47 -36.53
CA HIS A 70 3.67 -3.37 -35.20
C HIS A 70 2.80 -4.57 -34.90
N ALA A 71 3.15 -5.35 -33.89
CA ALA A 71 2.34 -6.44 -33.36
C ALA A 71 1.68 -6.00 -32.05
N TYR A 72 0.38 -5.96 -32.03
CA TYR A 72 -0.40 -5.75 -30.82
C TYR A 72 -1.63 -6.68 -30.84
N ASN A 73 -1.80 -7.49 -29.80
CA ASN A 73 -2.92 -8.43 -29.61
C ASN A 73 -3.19 -9.39 -30.79
N GLY A 74 -2.13 -9.99 -31.34
CA GLY A 74 -2.29 -11.05 -32.36
C GLY A 74 -2.69 -10.58 -33.76
N VAL A 75 -2.74 -9.28 -34.01
CA VAL A 75 -2.99 -8.71 -35.34
C VAL A 75 -1.77 -7.99 -35.86
N THR A 76 -1.18 -8.52 -36.93
CA THR A 76 -0.01 -7.88 -37.59
C THR A 76 -0.51 -6.95 -38.69
N ARG A 77 -0.22 -5.64 -38.60
CA ARG A 77 -0.42 -4.70 -39.69
C ARG A 77 0.93 -4.26 -40.25
N VAL A 78 1.07 -4.32 -41.53
CA VAL A 78 2.24 -3.85 -42.28
C VAL A 78 1.83 -2.57 -43.01
N SER A 79 2.57 -1.48 -42.80
CA SER A 79 2.41 -0.24 -43.56
C SER A 79 3.70 0.08 -44.30
N ASP A 80 3.58 0.33 -45.58
CA ASP A 80 4.68 0.77 -46.43
C ASP A 80 4.67 2.30 -46.56
N GLY A 81 5.80 2.96 -46.22
CA GLY A 81 5.97 4.41 -46.38
C GLY A 81 7.23 4.71 -47.19
N THR A 82 7.16 5.66 -48.09
CA THR A 82 8.30 6.15 -48.86
C THR A 82 8.84 7.46 -48.27
N LEU A 83 10.14 7.59 -48.16
CA LEU A 83 10.82 8.84 -47.78
C LEU A 83 10.99 9.75 -48.99
N ASP A 84 10.69 11.04 -48.83
CA ASP A 84 10.91 12.06 -49.81
C ASP A 84 12.42 12.34 -50.00
N SER A 85 12.81 12.70 -51.22
CA SER A 85 14.18 12.89 -51.66
C SER A 85 14.91 14.12 -51.05
N GLY A 86 14.31 14.77 -50.04
CA GLY A 86 14.85 15.99 -49.40
C GLY A 86 15.45 15.81 -48.01
N GLY A 87 15.38 14.64 -47.39
CA GLY A 87 16.10 14.32 -46.13
C GLY A 87 15.75 15.13 -44.88
N HIS A 88 14.60 15.81 -44.84
CA HIS A 88 14.18 16.55 -43.64
C HIS A 88 13.34 15.72 -42.68
N LEU A 89 13.82 15.59 -41.45
CA LEU A 89 13.05 15.04 -40.31
C LEU A 89 11.86 15.99 -40.01
N MET A 90 10.63 15.46 -40.08
CA MET A 90 9.43 16.18 -39.66
C MET A 90 9.53 16.68 -38.23
N GLN A 91 9.19 17.93 -37.98
CA GLN A 91 9.16 18.50 -36.63
C GLN A 91 7.95 17.96 -35.85
N ARG A 92 8.10 17.88 -34.54
CA ARG A 92 7.07 17.38 -33.59
C ARG A 92 5.65 17.92 -33.80
N ARG A 93 5.49 19.08 -34.46
CA ARG A 93 4.18 19.70 -34.75
C ARG A 93 3.41 19.00 -35.88
N ASP A 94 4.10 18.38 -36.82
CA ASP A 94 3.45 17.71 -37.96
C ASP A 94 2.95 16.31 -37.59
N VAL A 95 3.61 15.66 -36.65
CA VAL A 95 3.16 14.36 -36.07
C VAL A 95 1.84 14.53 -35.29
N LEU A 96 1.65 15.67 -34.62
CA LEU A 96 0.41 15.94 -33.88
C LEU A 96 -0.79 16.25 -34.78
N ARG A 97 -0.58 16.75 -36.01
CA ARG A 97 -1.66 17.00 -36.99
C ARG A 97 -2.13 15.73 -37.70
N LEU A 98 -1.26 14.77 -37.90
CA LEU A 98 -1.61 13.45 -38.46
C LEU A 98 -2.32 12.56 -37.43
N SER A 99 -2.02 12.73 -36.15
CA SER A 99 -2.72 12.00 -35.08
C SER A 99 -4.17 12.45 -34.87
N ALA A 100 -4.51 13.70 -35.24
CA ALA A 100 -5.87 14.22 -35.14
C ALA A 100 -6.82 13.76 -36.26
N LEU A 101 -6.27 13.31 -37.38
CA LEU A 101 -7.06 12.79 -38.53
C LEU A 101 -7.24 11.26 -38.49
N ALA A 102 -6.41 10.53 -37.75
CA ALA A 102 -6.55 9.08 -37.55
C ALA A 102 -7.52 8.71 -36.41
N GLY A 103 -7.93 9.68 -35.60
CA GLY A 103 -8.87 9.51 -34.48
C GLY A 103 -10.36 9.48 -34.86
N ALA A 104 -10.71 9.61 -36.13
CA ALA A 104 -12.12 9.71 -36.57
C ALA A 104 -12.71 8.43 -37.16
N ALA A 105 -12.01 7.30 -37.13
CA ALA A 105 -12.53 6.03 -37.63
C ALA A 105 -12.30 4.91 -36.62
N GLY A 106 -13.10 4.91 -35.57
CA GLY A 106 -13.08 3.87 -34.54
C GLY A 106 -13.77 4.30 -33.26
N VAL A 107 -14.81 5.11 -33.35
CA VAL A 107 -15.76 5.28 -32.25
C VAL A 107 -16.53 3.95 -32.18
N LEU A 108 -16.06 3.04 -31.32
CA LEU A 108 -16.98 2.16 -30.63
C LEU A 108 -17.96 3.10 -29.92
N THR A 109 -19.15 3.26 -30.46
CA THR A 109 -20.28 3.81 -29.73
C THR A 109 -20.51 2.87 -28.55
N LEU A 110 -19.88 3.19 -27.41
CA LEU A 110 -20.43 2.75 -26.14
C LEU A 110 -21.82 3.37 -26.15
N ASP A 111 -22.85 2.55 -26.10
CA ASP A 111 -24.21 3.02 -25.90
C ASP A 111 -24.18 4.06 -24.78
N PRO A 112 -24.80 5.24 -24.96
CA PRO A 112 -24.83 6.24 -23.91
C PRO A 112 -25.44 5.53 -22.69
N MET A 113 -24.72 5.56 -21.55
CA MET A 113 -25.26 5.06 -20.29
C MET A 113 -26.60 5.76 -20.07
N THR A 114 -27.68 5.05 -20.33
CA THR A 114 -29.04 5.58 -20.12
C THR A 114 -29.30 5.56 -18.64
N PHE A 115 -29.20 6.73 -18.00
CA PHE A 115 -29.68 6.94 -16.65
C PHE A 115 -31.21 7.03 -16.72
N THR A 116 -31.91 6.04 -16.20
CA THR A 116 -33.35 6.15 -16.00
C THR A 116 -33.57 6.84 -14.66
N GLN A 117 -34.00 8.10 -14.70
CA GLN A 117 -34.49 8.83 -13.54
C GLN A 117 -35.97 8.47 -13.36
N ALA A 118 -36.29 7.71 -12.33
CA ALA A 118 -37.66 7.57 -11.88
C ALA A 118 -37.92 8.69 -10.85
N ASP A 119 -38.53 9.77 -11.29
CA ASP A 119 -39.02 10.80 -10.39
C ASP A 119 -40.20 10.21 -9.59
N ALA A 120 -39.98 9.91 -8.32
CA ALA A 120 -41.09 9.87 -7.38
C ALA A 120 -41.52 11.33 -7.21
N ALA A 121 -42.66 11.67 -7.76
CA ALA A 121 -43.26 13.01 -7.68
C ALA A 121 -43.51 13.38 -6.22
N GLY A 122 -42.47 13.92 -5.55
CA GLY A 122 -42.60 14.68 -4.33
C GLY A 122 -42.92 16.12 -4.74
N THR A 123 -44.03 16.69 -4.26
CA THR A 123 -44.36 18.08 -4.43
C THR A 123 -43.23 18.98 -3.95
N ALA A 124 -42.86 19.99 -4.74
CA ALA A 124 -41.77 20.92 -4.49
C ALA A 124 -41.85 21.74 -3.19
N ASP A 125 -42.90 21.55 -2.39
CA ASP A 125 -43.21 22.27 -1.15
C ASP A 125 -43.07 21.43 0.13
N GLY A 126 -42.50 20.20 0.07
CA GLY A 126 -42.27 19.37 1.26
C GLY A 126 -40.92 19.65 1.92
N PRO A 127 -40.74 19.32 3.21
CA PRO A 127 -39.46 19.46 3.91
C PRO A 127 -38.39 18.50 3.38
N GLU A 128 -38.74 17.59 2.51
CA GLU A 128 -37.87 16.53 1.97
C GLU A 128 -38.25 16.16 0.53
N GLN A 129 -37.25 15.93 -0.30
CA GLN A 129 -37.40 15.39 -1.66
C GLN A 129 -36.52 14.15 -1.84
N THR A 130 -37.12 13.03 -2.22
CA THR A 130 -36.40 11.79 -2.52
C THR A 130 -36.42 11.48 -4.01
N ARG A 131 -35.27 11.10 -4.54
CA ARG A 131 -35.09 10.69 -5.94
C ARG A 131 -34.39 9.33 -5.98
N THR A 132 -34.78 8.49 -6.95
CA THR A 132 -34.12 7.21 -7.22
C THR A 132 -33.46 7.27 -8.58
N LEU A 133 -32.17 6.90 -8.63
CA LEU A 133 -31.36 6.79 -9.82
C LEU A 133 -30.92 5.32 -9.96
N SER A 134 -31.10 4.74 -11.13
CA SER A 134 -30.73 3.35 -11.40
C SER A 134 -29.96 3.24 -12.71
N GLY A 135 -29.12 2.25 -12.83
CA GLY A 135 -28.38 2.00 -14.06
C GLY A 135 -27.68 0.64 -14.04
N HIS A 136 -27.05 0.34 -15.15
CA HIS A 136 -26.30 -0.89 -15.38
C HIS A 136 -24.84 -0.56 -15.72
N LEU A 137 -23.89 -1.24 -15.08
CA LEU A 137 -22.46 -1.15 -15.38
C LEU A 137 -22.01 -2.46 -16.05
N PRO A 138 -21.58 -2.43 -17.30
CA PRO A 138 -21.09 -3.62 -17.99
C PRO A 138 -19.72 -4.03 -17.44
N THR A 139 -19.32 -5.27 -17.71
CA THR A 139 -17.93 -5.71 -17.50
C THR A 139 -16.98 -4.77 -18.25
N GLY A 140 -15.96 -4.24 -17.56
CA GLY A 140 -15.04 -3.25 -18.12
C GLY A 140 -15.53 -1.80 -18.03
N ALA A 141 -16.57 -1.53 -17.22
CA ALA A 141 -16.95 -0.18 -16.85
C ALA A 141 -15.74 0.63 -16.31
N PRO A 142 -15.76 1.97 -16.42
CA PRO A 142 -14.72 2.81 -15.83
C PRO A 142 -14.55 2.57 -14.31
N ASP A 143 -13.34 2.79 -13.79
CA ASP A 143 -13.07 2.63 -12.34
C ASP A 143 -13.97 3.52 -11.46
N PHE A 144 -14.39 4.65 -12.01
CA PHE A 144 -15.24 5.63 -11.32
C PHE A 144 -16.34 6.10 -12.26
N VAL A 145 -17.59 5.97 -11.83
CA VAL A 145 -18.79 6.40 -12.55
C VAL A 145 -19.47 7.50 -11.74
N TYR A 146 -19.63 8.66 -12.35
CA TYR A 146 -20.18 9.84 -11.69
C TYR A 146 -21.65 10.01 -12.06
N VAL A 147 -22.53 9.80 -11.08
CA VAL A 147 -23.98 9.93 -11.24
C VAL A 147 -24.40 11.33 -10.80
N PRO A 148 -24.84 12.21 -11.71
CA PRO A 148 -25.17 13.59 -11.38
C PRO A 148 -26.43 13.69 -10.53
N VAL A 149 -26.43 14.60 -9.57
CA VAL A 149 -27.53 14.92 -8.68
C VAL A 149 -27.69 16.44 -8.60
N GLU A 150 -28.80 16.97 -9.12
CA GLU A 150 -29.12 18.38 -9.00
C GLU A 150 -29.58 18.70 -7.58
N VAL A 151 -28.83 19.54 -6.88
CA VAL A 151 -29.11 20.03 -5.53
C VAL A 151 -29.66 21.46 -5.63
N PRO A 152 -30.97 21.70 -5.34
CA PRO A 152 -31.58 23.02 -5.36
C PRO A 152 -31.07 23.90 -4.22
N ARG A 153 -31.42 25.18 -4.28
CA ARG A 153 -31.24 26.11 -3.15
C ARG A 153 -32.12 25.71 -1.96
N GLY A 154 -31.66 25.95 -0.74
CA GLY A 154 -32.39 25.68 0.48
C GLY A 154 -32.24 24.24 1.00
N VAL A 155 -31.48 23.40 0.36
CA VAL A 155 -31.12 22.08 0.90
C VAL A 155 -30.13 22.28 2.04
N ARG A 156 -30.43 21.72 3.21
CA ARG A 156 -29.58 21.74 4.41
C ARG A 156 -28.78 20.44 4.58
N GLU A 157 -29.32 19.31 4.05
CA GLU A 157 -28.73 18.01 4.18
C GLU A 157 -28.97 17.18 2.90
N ILE A 158 -27.96 16.44 2.47
CA ILE A 158 -28.04 15.41 1.45
C ILE A 158 -27.78 14.05 2.09
N ALA A 159 -28.74 13.12 1.99
CA ALA A 159 -28.60 11.74 2.40
C ALA A 159 -28.63 10.84 1.16
N VAL A 160 -27.76 9.86 1.11
CA VAL A 160 -27.61 8.91 -0.01
C VAL A 160 -27.60 7.52 0.53
N SER A 161 -28.38 6.63 -0.07
CA SER A 161 -28.23 5.18 0.10
C SER A 161 -28.10 4.52 -1.26
N TYR A 162 -27.40 3.38 -1.33
CA TYR A 162 -27.24 2.62 -2.57
C TYR A 162 -27.31 1.12 -2.33
N SER A 163 -27.66 0.43 -3.39
CA SER A 163 -27.57 -1.03 -3.47
C SER A 163 -27.17 -1.44 -4.88
N TYR A 164 -26.60 -2.63 -5.00
CA TYR A 164 -26.30 -3.27 -6.25
C TYR A 164 -26.56 -4.78 -6.15
N ASP A 165 -26.77 -5.42 -7.31
CA ASP A 165 -27.02 -6.86 -7.37
C ASP A 165 -25.75 -7.66 -7.00
N LYS A 166 -25.97 -8.83 -6.40
CA LYS A 166 -24.91 -9.80 -6.06
C LYS A 166 -25.23 -11.15 -6.67
N PRO A 167 -25.04 -11.28 -8.00
CA PRO A 167 -25.38 -12.51 -8.70
C PRO A 167 -24.51 -13.67 -8.23
N THR A 168 -25.06 -14.88 -8.27
CA THR A 168 -24.28 -16.10 -8.10
C THR A 168 -23.35 -16.27 -9.29
N VAL A 169 -22.06 -16.41 -9.04
CA VAL A 169 -21.03 -16.62 -10.05
C VAL A 169 -20.31 -17.96 -9.83
N PRO A 170 -19.75 -18.57 -10.89
CA PRO A 170 -18.96 -19.79 -10.75
C PRO A 170 -17.75 -19.61 -9.81
N ALA A 171 -17.29 -20.68 -9.20
CA ALA A 171 -16.09 -20.65 -8.37
C ALA A 171 -14.87 -20.09 -9.15
N GLY A 172 -14.12 -19.21 -8.54
CA GLY A 172 -12.98 -18.51 -9.16
C GLY A 172 -13.37 -17.30 -10.03
N THR A 173 -14.66 -17.00 -10.17
CA THR A 173 -15.15 -15.78 -10.84
C THR A 173 -15.42 -14.72 -9.80
N GLN A 174 -15.00 -13.47 -10.08
CA GLN A 174 -15.30 -12.32 -9.22
C GLN A 174 -16.78 -11.95 -9.33
N GLY A 175 -17.44 -11.78 -8.19
CA GLY A 175 -18.79 -11.22 -8.09
C GLY A 175 -18.76 -9.70 -8.17
N ASN A 176 -19.93 -9.08 -7.99
CA ASN A 176 -20.03 -7.62 -7.95
C ASN A 176 -19.54 -7.06 -6.61
N ALA A 177 -18.65 -6.07 -6.68
CA ALA A 177 -18.26 -5.20 -5.58
C ALA A 177 -18.21 -3.76 -6.09
N CYS A 178 -18.91 -2.86 -5.40
CA CYS A 178 -19.03 -1.46 -5.81
C CYS A 178 -18.89 -0.55 -4.62
N ASP A 179 -17.98 0.39 -4.72
CA ASP A 179 -17.70 1.41 -3.71
C ASP A 179 -18.58 2.64 -3.94
N ILE A 180 -18.70 3.50 -2.90
CA ILE A 180 -19.46 4.73 -2.98
C ILE A 180 -18.74 5.91 -2.33
N GLY A 181 -18.92 7.08 -2.93
CA GLY A 181 -18.51 8.38 -2.42
C GLY A 181 -19.29 9.50 -3.06
N ILE A 182 -18.89 10.74 -2.81
CA ILE A 182 -19.60 11.92 -3.34
C ILE A 182 -18.66 13.11 -3.55
N PHE A 183 -18.93 13.86 -4.62
CA PHE A 183 -18.32 15.15 -4.94
C PHE A 183 -19.40 16.22 -4.99
N ASP A 184 -19.09 17.42 -4.53
CA ASP A 184 -20.01 18.54 -4.51
C ASP A 184 -19.98 19.39 -5.81
N GLU A 185 -20.65 20.54 -5.79
CA GLU A 185 -20.80 21.46 -6.91
C GLU A 185 -19.47 21.99 -7.48
N ARG A 186 -18.36 21.80 -6.76
CA ARG A 186 -17.01 22.21 -7.20
C ARG A 186 -16.40 21.23 -8.21
N GLY A 187 -17.10 20.13 -8.52
CA GLY A 187 -16.77 19.22 -9.62
C GLY A 187 -15.95 18.00 -9.22
N THR A 188 -15.72 17.14 -10.21
CA THR A 188 -15.11 15.81 -10.06
C THR A 188 -13.69 15.71 -10.61
N GLU A 189 -13.05 16.83 -10.95
CA GLU A 189 -11.71 16.83 -11.53
C GLU A 189 -10.69 16.15 -10.61
N LEU A 190 -9.78 15.39 -11.20
CA LEU A 190 -8.72 14.68 -10.48
C LEU A 190 -7.79 15.68 -9.76
N GLY A 191 -7.70 15.54 -8.43
CA GLY A 191 -6.99 16.49 -7.57
C GLY A 191 -7.73 17.81 -7.34
N GLY A 192 -8.98 17.91 -7.77
CA GLY A 192 -9.87 19.07 -7.59
C GLY A 192 -10.36 19.23 -6.14
N ARG A 193 -11.31 20.16 -5.94
CA ARG A 193 -11.79 20.56 -4.60
C ARG A 193 -13.16 19.99 -4.23
N GLY A 194 -13.83 19.28 -5.15
CA GLY A 194 -15.22 18.85 -4.95
C GLY A 194 -15.38 17.62 -4.06
N PHE A 195 -14.31 16.98 -3.63
CA PHE A 195 -14.38 15.80 -2.78
C PHE A 195 -15.10 16.10 -1.45
N ARG A 196 -16.11 15.26 -1.13
CA ARG A 196 -16.89 15.37 0.12
C ARG A 196 -16.93 14.07 0.91
N GLY A 197 -16.35 12.98 0.41
CA GLY A 197 -16.19 11.74 1.15
C GLY A 197 -16.24 10.50 0.31
N TRP A 198 -15.72 9.45 0.92
CA TRP A 198 -15.61 8.11 0.36
C TRP A 198 -15.71 7.08 1.49
N SER A 199 -16.46 6.03 1.30
CA SER A 199 -16.54 4.92 2.25
C SER A 199 -16.17 3.57 1.62
N GLY A 200 -15.72 3.57 0.37
CA GLY A 200 -15.50 2.30 -0.33
C GLY A 200 -16.74 1.43 -0.27
N GLY A 201 -16.57 0.15 -0.05
CA GLY A 201 -17.65 -0.81 0.17
C GLY A 201 -18.08 -0.97 1.64
N ALA A 202 -17.55 -0.16 2.58
CA ALA A 202 -17.78 -0.33 4.01
C ALA A 202 -19.18 0.10 4.47
N ARG A 203 -19.85 0.96 3.70
CA ARG A 203 -21.18 1.52 4.00
C ARG A 203 -22.09 1.48 2.79
N THR A 204 -23.38 1.35 3.04
CA THR A 204 -24.43 1.41 1.99
C THR A 204 -25.21 2.73 2.02
N GLU A 205 -24.92 3.62 3.00
CA GLU A 205 -25.60 4.89 3.18
C GLU A 205 -24.69 5.90 3.86
N PHE A 206 -24.96 7.18 3.61
CA PHE A 206 -24.33 8.31 4.28
C PHE A 206 -25.19 9.56 4.21
N ALA A 207 -24.91 10.51 5.08
CA ALA A 207 -25.51 11.84 5.06
C ALA A 207 -24.45 12.92 5.29
N ILE A 208 -24.69 14.10 4.71
CA ILE A 208 -23.84 15.29 4.85
C ILE A 208 -24.74 16.50 5.09
N SER A 209 -24.46 17.23 6.16
CA SER A 209 -25.02 18.54 6.45
C SER A 209 -23.91 19.58 6.71
N ALA A 210 -24.27 20.82 6.98
CA ALA A 210 -23.30 21.82 7.42
C ALA A 210 -22.69 21.48 8.78
N GLU A 211 -23.43 20.81 9.64
CA GLU A 211 -23.09 20.54 11.03
C GLU A 211 -22.35 19.22 11.21
N GLU A 212 -22.75 18.20 10.47
CA GLU A 212 -22.23 16.84 10.64
C GLU A 212 -22.20 16.06 9.33
N ALA A 213 -21.43 15.00 9.30
CA ALA A 213 -21.40 14.02 8.23
C ALA A 213 -21.15 12.61 8.79
N THR A 214 -21.65 11.61 8.09
CA THR A 214 -21.29 10.21 8.36
C THR A 214 -19.77 10.05 8.33
N PRO A 215 -19.14 9.30 9.26
CA PRO A 215 -17.72 9.00 9.21
C PRO A 215 -17.29 8.50 7.81
N GLY A 216 -16.18 9.02 7.27
CA GLY A 216 -15.75 8.86 5.88
C GLY A 216 -16.11 10.07 4.99
N TYR A 217 -17.01 10.93 5.45
CA TYR A 217 -17.51 12.11 4.74
C TYR A 217 -17.15 13.40 5.49
N LEU A 218 -17.15 14.52 4.75
CA LEU A 218 -16.76 15.83 5.25
C LEU A 218 -17.99 16.71 5.44
N ALA A 219 -18.24 17.12 6.66
CA ALA A 219 -19.26 18.10 7.00
C ALA A 219 -18.99 19.45 6.32
N GLY A 220 -20.02 20.24 6.13
CA GLY A 220 -19.95 21.56 5.53
C GLY A 220 -21.19 21.88 4.72
N PRO A 221 -21.41 23.15 4.34
CA PRO A 221 -22.62 23.58 3.66
C PRO A 221 -22.95 22.78 2.42
N VAL A 222 -24.23 22.42 2.29
CA VAL A 222 -24.76 21.78 1.07
C VAL A 222 -25.20 22.90 0.12
N LYS A 223 -24.34 23.21 -0.84
CA LYS A 223 -24.57 24.29 -1.79
C LYS A 223 -25.31 23.78 -3.02
N ALA A 224 -26.16 24.66 -3.56
CA ALA A 224 -26.90 24.41 -4.80
C ALA A 224 -25.93 24.23 -5.98
N GLY A 225 -26.26 23.29 -6.85
CA GLY A 225 -25.48 22.94 -8.04
C GLY A 225 -25.52 21.45 -8.32
N THR A 226 -24.76 21.01 -9.32
CA THR A 226 -24.67 19.60 -9.66
C THR A 226 -23.63 18.91 -8.78
N TRP A 227 -24.11 18.06 -7.89
CA TRP A 227 -23.29 17.13 -7.12
C TRP A 227 -23.16 15.80 -7.87
N HIS A 228 -22.18 14.97 -7.53
CA HIS A 228 -21.99 13.67 -8.17
C HIS A 228 -21.80 12.60 -7.11
N VAL A 229 -22.74 11.65 -7.05
CA VAL A 229 -22.48 10.37 -6.38
C VAL A 229 -21.50 9.62 -7.25
N VAL A 230 -20.37 9.22 -6.69
CA VAL A 230 -19.37 8.42 -7.40
C VAL A 230 -19.50 6.96 -7.00
N LEU A 231 -19.69 6.10 -7.99
CA LEU A 231 -19.62 4.66 -7.86
C LEU A 231 -18.24 4.18 -8.30
N GLY A 232 -17.64 3.31 -7.49
CA GLY A 232 -16.37 2.66 -7.78
C GLY A 232 -16.56 1.17 -8.02
N PRO A 233 -16.96 0.70 -9.22
CA PRO A 233 -17.10 -0.74 -9.48
C PRO A 233 -15.74 -1.43 -9.32
N TYR A 234 -15.52 -2.04 -8.15
CA TYR A 234 -14.26 -2.68 -7.81
C TYR A 234 -14.07 -3.97 -8.60
N THR A 235 -15.12 -4.80 -8.61
CA THR A 235 -15.25 -5.95 -9.48
C THR A 235 -16.65 -5.97 -10.08
N VAL A 236 -16.76 -6.41 -11.34
CA VAL A 236 -18.04 -6.53 -12.07
C VAL A 236 -18.15 -7.96 -12.59
N ALA A 237 -19.21 -8.65 -12.20
CA ALA A 237 -19.53 -10.00 -12.66
C ALA A 237 -19.74 -10.05 -14.18
N PRO A 238 -19.61 -11.22 -14.84
CA PRO A 238 -19.76 -11.33 -16.30
C PRO A 238 -21.06 -10.78 -16.87
N GLN A 239 -22.15 -10.82 -16.11
CA GLN A 239 -23.46 -10.29 -16.48
C GLN A 239 -23.63 -8.78 -16.25
N GLY A 240 -22.62 -8.13 -15.70
CA GLY A 240 -22.66 -6.72 -15.33
C GLY A 240 -23.08 -6.50 -13.88
N LEU A 241 -23.31 -5.24 -13.51
CA LEU A 241 -23.70 -4.78 -12.18
C LEU A 241 -24.87 -3.80 -12.30
N ASP A 242 -26.03 -4.19 -11.78
CA ASP A 242 -27.19 -3.31 -11.67
C ASP A 242 -27.13 -2.55 -10.35
N TYR A 243 -27.26 -1.22 -10.39
CA TYR A 243 -27.25 -0.39 -9.20
C TYR A 243 -28.51 0.44 -9.04
N LYS A 244 -28.81 0.78 -7.78
CA LYS A 244 -29.87 1.71 -7.39
C LYS A 244 -29.32 2.65 -6.33
N ILE A 245 -29.43 3.96 -6.56
CA ILE A 245 -29.07 5.03 -5.65
C ILE A 245 -30.35 5.76 -5.25
N THR A 246 -30.56 5.97 -3.95
CA THR A 246 -31.63 6.82 -3.43
C THR A 246 -31.00 8.06 -2.81
N VAL A 247 -31.37 9.23 -3.29
CA VAL A 247 -30.91 10.53 -2.78
C VAL A 247 -32.09 11.24 -2.13
N THR A 248 -31.93 11.61 -0.87
CA THR A 248 -32.90 12.40 -0.11
C THR A 248 -32.31 13.76 0.19
N LEU A 249 -32.99 14.82 -0.28
CA LEU A 249 -32.65 16.22 -0.05
C LEU A 249 -33.58 16.77 1.02
N ARG A 250 -33.04 17.16 2.17
CA ARG A 250 -33.80 17.78 3.25
C ARG A 250 -33.63 19.29 3.22
N TYR A 251 -34.76 20.02 3.15
CA TYR A 251 -34.79 21.48 3.10
C TYR A 251 -34.85 22.07 4.50
N GLY A 252 -34.40 23.31 4.64
CA GLY A 252 -34.46 24.04 5.87
C GLY A 252 -33.47 25.20 5.92
N ALA A 253 -33.44 25.89 7.04
CA ALA A 253 -32.42 26.89 7.28
C ALA A 253 -31.05 26.25 7.21
N PRO A 254 -30.06 26.90 6.58
CA PRO A 254 -28.68 26.40 6.62
C PRO A 254 -28.25 26.19 8.06
N GLY A 255 -27.76 25.02 8.39
CA GLY A 255 -27.14 24.77 9.68
C GLY A 255 -25.90 25.65 9.85
N THR A 256 -25.52 25.89 11.08
CA THR A 256 -24.24 26.56 11.38
C THR A 256 -23.12 25.53 11.26
N THR A 257 -22.17 25.80 10.39
CA THR A 257 -20.96 24.97 10.37
C THR A 257 -20.27 25.07 11.73
N PRO A 258 -20.11 23.96 12.47
CA PRO A 258 -19.40 23.99 13.74
C PRO A 258 -18.02 24.60 13.54
N GLU A 259 -17.46 25.14 14.60
CA GLU A 259 -16.02 25.41 14.62
C GLU A 259 -15.29 24.09 14.31
N GLN A 260 -14.35 24.15 13.41
CA GLN A 260 -13.61 22.96 13.01
C GLN A 260 -12.91 22.41 14.25
N GLY A 261 -13.10 21.12 14.53
CA GLY A 261 -12.42 20.43 15.61
C GLY A 261 -10.90 20.61 15.53
N ALA A 262 -10.25 20.62 16.68
CA ALA A 262 -8.80 20.81 16.74
C ALA A 262 -8.08 19.61 16.07
N TYR A 263 -7.05 19.94 15.35
CA TYR A 263 -6.13 18.92 14.83
C TYR A 263 -5.13 18.48 15.88
N PRO A 264 -4.63 17.24 15.83
CA PRO A 264 -3.56 16.78 16.69
C PRO A 264 -2.33 17.69 16.61
N PRO A 265 -1.64 17.94 17.74
CA PRO A 265 -0.42 18.73 17.76
C PRO A 265 0.71 18.01 17.00
N GLN A 266 1.62 18.80 16.43
CA GLN A 266 2.76 18.26 15.67
C GLN A 266 3.87 17.68 16.56
N ARG A 267 3.72 17.78 17.89
CA ARG A 267 4.70 17.37 18.89
C ARG A 267 4.01 16.97 20.18
N ALA A 268 4.56 15.94 20.82
CA ALA A 268 4.28 15.57 22.21
C ALA A 268 5.55 15.78 23.07
N LYS A 269 5.46 15.59 24.38
CA LYS A 269 6.55 15.87 25.30
C LYS A 269 7.81 15.05 25.02
N GLY A 270 7.66 13.76 24.79
CA GLY A 270 8.76 12.87 24.45
C GLY A 270 9.86 12.73 25.52
N ARG A 271 10.95 12.06 25.13
CA ARG A 271 12.11 11.74 25.99
C ARG A 271 13.44 12.35 25.46
N GLY A 272 13.37 13.33 24.56
CA GLY A 272 14.53 13.80 23.79
C GLY A 272 14.95 12.77 22.74
N ARG A 273 16.24 12.69 22.43
CA ARG A 273 16.75 11.68 21.48
C ARG A 273 16.58 10.27 22.03
N ALA A 274 15.66 9.53 21.46
CA ALA A 274 15.29 8.18 21.93
C ALA A 274 14.71 7.34 20.80
N TRP A 275 14.58 6.05 21.04
CA TRP A 275 13.80 5.14 20.22
C TRP A 275 12.32 5.31 20.57
N TYR A 276 11.48 5.67 19.58
CA TYR A 276 10.05 5.85 19.69
C TYR A 276 9.33 4.77 18.88
N ARG A 277 8.32 4.16 19.49
CA ARG A 277 7.54 3.07 18.90
C ARG A 277 6.26 3.59 18.30
N GLY A 278 5.95 3.19 17.08
CA GLY A 278 4.73 3.66 16.42
C GLY A 278 4.14 2.69 15.42
N ASP A 279 2.87 2.94 15.14
CA ASP A 279 2.10 2.27 14.10
C ASP A 279 1.47 3.33 13.20
N SER A 280 1.86 3.32 11.94
CA SER A 280 1.47 4.36 10.99
C SER A 280 0.58 3.83 9.86
N HIS A 281 -0.09 2.71 10.08
CA HIS A 281 -1.08 2.18 9.17
C HIS A 281 -2.25 1.61 9.99
N LEU A 282 -3.32 2.41 10.14
CA LEU A 282 -4.44 2.14 11.03
C LEU A 282 -5.75 2.63 10.44
N HIS A 283 -6.82 1.87 10.66
CA HIS A 283 -8.16 2.16 10.18
C HIS A 283 -9.18 2.24 11.31
N THR A 284 -10.10 3.20 11.18
CA THR A 284 -11.20 3.40 12.10
C THR A 284 -12.55 3.29 11.39
N VAL A 285 -13.63 3.62 12.11
CA VAL A 285 -14.97 3.78 11.53
C VAL A 285 -15.06 4.90 10.48
N HIS A 286 -13.98 5.65 10.24
CA HIS A 286 -13.90 6.67 9.19
C HIS A 286 -13.60 6.09 7.80
N SER A 287 -13.14 4.84 7.72
CA SER A 287 -13.12 4.03 6.50
C SER A 287 -13.83 2.69 6.73
N ASP A 288 -13.15 1.59 6.67
CA ASP A 288 -13.71 0.25 6.84
C ASP A 288 -13.29 -0.43 8.14
N GLY A 289 -12.50 0.23 8.95
CA GLY A 289 -12.22 -0.18 10.32
C GLY A 289 -13.50 -0.26 11.18
N LYS A 290 -13.42 -1.00 12.30
CA LYS A 290 -14.55 -1.18 13.22
C LYS A 290 -14.35 -0.50 14.57
N ARG A 291 -13.11 -0.06 14.84
CA ARG A 291 -12.79 0.69 16.06
C ARG A 291 -13.06 2.18 15.85
N THR A 292 -13.56 2.84 16.87
CA THR A 292 -13.59 4.30 16.94
C THR A 292 -12.17 4.85 17.11
N PRO A 293 -11.92 6.14 16.82
CA PRO A 293 -10.64 6.77 17.15
C PRO A 293 -10.21 6.60 18.61
N ALA A 294 -11.15 6.68 19.55
CA ALA A 294 -10.86 6.46 20.98
C ALA A 294 -10.41 5.02 21.29
N GLU A 295 -11.03 4.02 20.68
CA GLU A 295 -10.64 2.62 20.83
C GLU A 295 -9.28 2.34 20.20
N VAL A 296 -8.94 2.94 19.04
CA VAL A 296 -7.61 2.84 18.43
C VAL A 296 -6.56 3.46 19.35
N VAL A 297 -6.81 4.64 19.91
CA VAL A 297 -5.90 5.31 20.86
C VAL A 297 -5.70 4.48 22.14
N ALA A 298 -6.77 3.88 22.67
CA ALA A 298 -6.67 3.00 23.83
C ALA A 298 -5.82 1.75 23.52
N ALA A 299 -6.03 1.14 22.33
CA ALA A 299 -5.23 0.01 21.87
C ALA A 299 -3.76 0.38 21.65
N ALA A 300 -3.48 1.55 21.06
CA ALA A 300 -2.11 2.06 20.86
C ALA A 300 -1.36 2.23 22.19
N ARG A 301 -2.02 2.83 23.20
CA ARG A 301 -1.46 2.94 24.55
C ARG A 301 -1.20 1.58 25.19
N ALA A 302 -2.15 0.65 25.06
CA ALA A 302 -2.01 -0.72 25.56
C ALA A 302 -0.86 -1.48 24.88
N ALA A 303 -0.61 -1.20 23.59
CA ALA A 303 0.53 -1.75 22.84
C ALA A 303 1.87 -1.06 23.16
N GLY A 304 1.89 -0.01 23.98
CA GLY A 304 3.09 0.72 24.37
C GLY A 304 3.65 1.58 23.24
N LEU A 305 2.79 2.12 22.38
CA LEU A 305 3.19 3.02 21.29
C LEU A 305 3.37 4.45 21.80
N ASP A 306 4.36 5.14 21.26
CA ASP A 306 4.64 6.56 21.48
C ASP A 306 3.95 7.45 20.43
N PHE A 307 3.69 6.89 19.24
CA PHE A 307 2.97 7.60 18.16
C PHE A 307 2.15 6.67 17.30
N ILE A 308 1.09 7.23 16.69
CA ILE A 308 0.29 6.60 15.65
C ILE A 308 0.07 7.59 14.50
N THR A 309 -0.33 7.06 13.33
CA THR A 309 -0.81 7.88 12.21
C THR A 309 -2.20 7.43 11.84
N THR A 310 -3.17 8.36 11.69
CA THR A 310 -4.47 8.05 11.10
C THR A 310 -4.34 7.96 9.59
N THR A 311 -4.71 6.81 9.00
CA THR A 311 -4.49 6.50 7.59
C THR A 311 -5.72 5.85 6.95
N GLU A 312 -6.85 6.53 7.05
CA GLU A 312 -8.10 6.05 6.47
C GLU A 312 -8.03 5.92 4.95
N HIS A 313 -8.74 4.96 4.38
CA HIS A 313 -8.84 4.77 2.94
C HIS A 313 -9.48 5.97 2.24
N ASN A 314 -8.67 6.70 1.46
CA ASN A 314 -9.13 7.77 0.55
C ASN A 314 -10.00 8.85 1.20
N THR A 315 -9.79 9.14 2.49
CA THR A 315 -10.51 10.19 3.21
C THR A 315 -9.67 10.78 4.34
N ILE A 316 -9.94 12.03 4.63
CA ILE A 316 -9.31 12.79 5.72
C ILE A 316 -10.31 13.11 6.85
N SER A 317 -11.47 12.47 6.84
CA SER A 317 -12.57 12.77 7.78
C SER A 317 -12.21 12.45 9.23
N SER A 318 -11.21 11.59 9.48
CA SER A 318 -10.73 11.26 10.82
C SER A 318 -9.79 12.30 11.43
N HIS A 319 -9.22 13.22 10.64
CA HIS A 319 -8.18 14.12 11.15
C HIS A 319 -8.58 14.94 12.36
N THR A 320 -9.83 15.36 12.47
CA THR A 320 -10.38 16.06 13.64
C THR A 320 -11.04 15.12 14.65
N ALA A 321 -11.32 13.88 14.28
CA ALA A 321 -12.01 12.92 15.14
C ALA A 321 -11.15 12.41 16.30
N PHE A 322 -9.86 12.74 16.30
CA PHE A 322 -8.93 12.47 17.40
C PHE A 322 -8.81 13.63 18.39
N GLU A 323 -9.64 14.67 18.28
CA GLU A 323 -9.63 15.79 19.22
C GLU A 323 -9.77 15.33 20.68
N GLY A 324 -8.84 15.80 21.53
CA GLY A 324 -8.79 15.44 22.95
C GLY A 324 -8.30 14.02 23.26
N LEU A 325 -7.91 13.23 22.26
CA LEU A 325 -7.41 11.86 22.46
C LEU A 325 -5.89 11.77 22.56
N TRP A 326 -5.15 12.77 22.07
CA TRP A 326 -3.69 12.85 22.20
C TRP A 326 -3.26 13.23 23.62
N GLY A 327 -2.00 13.09 23.93
CA GLY A 327 -1.43 13.45 25.22
C GLY A 327 0.10 13.59 25.16
N ASP A 328 0.71 13.85 26.30
CA ASP A 328 2.17 13.86 26.45
C ASP A 328 2.81 12.51 26.17
N ASP A 329 2.00 11.44 26.28
CA ASP A 329 2.38 10.03 26.15
C ASP A 329 2.20 9.48 24.73
N LEU A 330 1.36 10.11 23.90
CA LEU A 330 1.02 9.61 22.56
C LEU A 330 0.88 10.77 21.58
N LEU A 331 1.74 10.80 20.57
CA LEU A 331 1.63 11.70 19.42
C LEU A 331 0.74 11.06 18.35
N ILE A 332 -0.24 11.82 17.86
CA ILE A 332 -1.10 11.38 16.75
C ILE A 332 -0.73 12.19 15.51
N LEU A 333 -0.30 11.53 14.46
CA LEU A 333 0.00 12.12 13.16
C LEU A 333 -1.21 11.99 12.24
N THR A 334 -1.40 12.98 11.37
CA THR A 334 -2.39 12.91 10.29
C THR A 334 -1.78 12.30 9.04
N GLY A 335 -2.57 11.54 8.30
CA GLY A 335 -2.17 10.85 7.08
C GLY A 335 -3.38 10.34 6.31
N GLU A 336 -3.13 9.56 5.30
CA GLU A 336 -4.15 8.94 4.46
C GLU A 336 -3.57 7.65 3.83
N GLU A 337 -4.32 6.58 3.75
CA GLU A 337 -3.99 5.51 2.84
C GLU A 337 -4.63 5.76 1.49
N ILE A 338 -3.79 6.12 0.52
CA ILE A 338 -4.18 6.39 -0.87
C ILE A 338 -4.38 5.05 -1.57
N THR A 339 -5.61 4.56 -1.56
CA THR A 339 -6.00 3.21 -2.01
C THR A 339 -6.36 3.22 -3.48
N THR A 340 -5.36 3.09 -4.35
CA THR A 340 -5.57 3.03 -5.81
C THR A 340 -5.95 1.62 -6.26
N ARG A 341 -6.36 1.46 -7.52
CA ARG A 341 -6.60 0.14 -8.16
C ARG A 341 -5.30 -0.63 -8.48
N ASN A 342 -4.13 -0.08 -8.21
CA ASN A 342 -2.83 -0.65 -8.57
C ASN A 342 -1.84 -0.66 -7.40
N GLY A 343 -2.33 -0.80 -6.19
CA GLY A 343 -1.56 -0.76 -4.96
C GLY A 343 -1.86 0.48 -4.13
N HIS A 344 -1.47 0.44 -2.86
CA HIS A 344 -1.81 1.43 -1.86
C HIS A 344 -0.58 2.19 -1.37
N VAL A 345 -0.78 3.39 -0.84
CA VAL A 345 0.28 4.26 -0.31
C VAL A 345 -0.14 4.83 1.03
N VAL A 346 0.62 4.57 2.05
CA VAL A 346 0.53 5.36 3.28
C VAL A 346 1.21 6.71 3.07
N ALA A 347 0.42 7.77 3.09
CA ALA A 347 0.88 9.16 3.14
C ALA A 347 1.09 9.54 4.60
N LEU A 348 2.26 9.22 5.16
CA LEU A 348 2.54 9.33 6.59
C LEU A 348 2.85 10.77 6.99
N GLY A 349 2.08 11.32 7.90
CA GLY A 349 2.39 12.61 8.52
C GLY A 349 2.18 13.81 7.60
N THR A 350 1.13 13.82 6.78
CA THR A 350 0.73 14.99 5.97
C THR A 350 0.19 16.11 6.86
N ASP A 351 0.17 17.33 6.35
CA ASP A 351 -0.51 18.44 7.01
C ASP A 351 -2.00 18.13 7.19
N PRO A 352 -2.59 18.46 8.34
CA PRO A 352 -4.00 18.19 8.62
C PRO A 352 -4.93 18.81 7.57
N GLY A 353 -5.98 18.08 7.19
CA GLY A 353 -6.96 18.52 6.21
C GLY A 353 -6.51 18.47 4.75
N VAL A 354 -5.30 18.01 4.47
CA VAL A 354 -4.83 17.82 3.09
C VAL A 354 -5.27 16.45 2.58
N PHE A 355 -6.15 16.48 1.60
CA PHE A 355 -6.65 15.30 0.89
C PHE A 355 -5.78 15.00 -0.35
N ILE A 356 -5.45 13.73 -0.59
CA ILE A 356 -4.70 13.25 -1.74
C ILE A 356 -5.61 12.35 -2.58
N ASP A 357 -5.82 12.72 -3.84
CA ASP A 357 -6.71 11.98 -4.73
C ASP A 357 -6.06 10.67 -5.22
N TRP A 358 -6.83 9.60 -5.26
CA TRP A 358 -6.41 8.22 -5.58
C TRP A 358 -6.87 7.71 -6.95
N ARG A 359 -7.70 8.49 -7.67
CA ARG A 359 -8.42 8.07 -8.86
C ARG A 359 -7.55 8.03 -10.12
N TYR A 360 -6.40 7.36 -10.05
CA TYR A 360 -5.47 7.15 -11.16
C TYR A 360 -4.92 5.73 -11.16
N ARG A 361 -4.47 5.27 -12.32
CA ARG A 361 -3.83 3.97 -12.50
C ARG A 361 -2.32 4.12 -12.75
N ALA A 362 -1.56 3.04 -12.56
CA ALA A 362 -0.12 3.02 -12.84
C ALA A 362 0.18 3.41 -14.31
N ARG A 363 -0.61 2.94 -15.27
CA ARG A 363 -0.47 3.27 -16.70
C ARG A 363 -0.71 4.75 -17.03
N ASP A 364 -1.38 5.50 -16.16
CA ASP A 364 -1.67 6.92 -16.39
C ASP A 364 -0.45 7.80 -16.13
N ASN A 365 0.62 7.22 -15.57
CA ASN A 365 1.89 7.90 -15.24
C ASN A 365 1.69 9.17 -14.39
N ARG A 366 0.73 9.14 -13.45
CA ARG A 366 0.40 10.29 -12.59
C ARG A 366 0.90 10.15 -11.17
N PHE A 367 1.36 8.99 -10.75
CA PHE A 367 1.79 8.74 -9.38
C PHE A 367 2.80 9.79 -8.87
N GLY A 368 3.82 10.14 -9.66
CA GLY A 368 4.79 11.15 -9.27
C GLY A 368 4.19 12.54 -8.99
N GLN A 369 3.03 12.88 -9.58
CA GLN A 369 2.32 14.13 -9.27
C GLN A 369 1.73 14.07 -7.85
N PHE A 370 1.11 12.94 -7.47
CA PHE A 370 0.48 12.77 -6.16
C PHE A 370 1.52 12.52 -5.06
N ALA A 371 2.59 11.79 -5.35
CA ALA A 371 3.74 11.65 -4.47
C ALA A 371 4.35 13.01 -4.10
N ARG A 372 4.50 13.92 -5.08
CA ARG A 372 4.93 15.31 -4.80
C ARG A 372 3.93 16.05 -3.92
N LYS A 373 2.61 15.84 -4.09
CA LYS A 373 1.59 16.47 -3.27
C LYS A 373 1.68 16.01 -1.81
N VAL A 374 1.92 14.70 -1.57
CA VAL A 374 2.18 14.16 -0.23
C VAL A 374 3.38 14.87 0.41
N ARG A 375 4.51 14.99 -0.32
CA ARG A 375 5.71 15.66 0.19
C ARG A 375 5.53 17.16 0.40
N GLN A 376 4.76 17.84 -0.45
CA GLN A 376 4.41 19.25 -0.28
C GLN A 376 3.55 19.49 0.97
N ALA A 377 2.74 18.50 1.34
CA ALA A 377 2.00 18.48 2.60
C ALA A 377 2.87 17.99 3.80
N GLY A 378 4.18 17.91 3.65
CA GLY A 378 5.10 17.49 4.69
C GLY A 378 5.15 15.99 4.97
N GLY A 379 4.44 15.16 4.20
CA GLY A 379 4.34 13.71 4.41
C GLY A 379 5.46 12.88 3.79
N LEU A 380 5.47 11.58 4.12
CA LEU A 380 6.27 10.54 3.48
C LEU A 380 5.38 9.69 2.56
N VAL A 381 5.94 9.24 1.45
CA VAL A 381 5.30 8.33 0.49
C VAL A 381 5.79 6.92 0.77
N ILE A 382 4.92 6.06 1.28
CA ILE A 382 5.27 4.70 1.68
C ILE A 382 4.34 3.71 0.96
N PRO A 383 4.80 2.98 -0.08
CA PRO A 383 4.05 1.86 -0.62
C PRO A 383 3.67 0.89 0.50
N ALA A 384 2.35 0.67 0.67
CA ALA A 384 1.77 -0.20 1.66
C ALA A 384 1.69 -1.63 1.12
N HIS A 385 1.99 -2.63 1.97
CA HIS A 385 1.89 -4.07 1.63
C HIS A 385 2.07 -4.37 0.12
N PRO A 386 3.25 -4.08 -0.49
CA PRO A 386 3.42 -4.06 -1.96
C PRO A 386 3.07 -5.35 -2.68
N HIS A 387 3.14 -6.48 -2.00
CA HIS A 387 2.78 -7.80 -2.54
C HIS A 387 1.44 -8.34 -2.02
N GLY A 388 0.62 -7.47 -1.40
CA GLY A 388 -0.72 -7.84 -0.96
C GLY A 388 -1.51 -8.53 -2.07
N THR A 389 -2.15 -9.67 -1.75
CA THR A 389 -2.83 -10.55 -2.71
C THR A 389 -4.29 -10.19 -2.93
N CYS A 390 -4.84 -9.22 -2.20
CA CYS A 390 -6.19 -8.72 -2.43
C CYS A 390 -6.33 -8.04 -3.79
N VAL A 391 -7.54 -7.97 -4.33
CA VAL A 391 -7.80 -7.32 -5.62
C VAL A 391 -7.42 -5.84 -5.52
N GLY A 392 -6.53 -5.38 -6.41
CA GLY A 392 -6.08 -3.99 -6.44
C GLY A 392 -4.94 -3.64 -5.47
N CYS A 393 -4.59 -4.49 -4.51
CA CYS A 393 -3.57 -4.20 -3.50
C CYS A 393 -2.13 -4.29 -4.01
N ASN A 394 -1.90 -5.15 -5.01
CA ASN A 394 -0.54 -5.40 -5.51
C ASN A 394 0.07 -4.17 -6.18
N TRP A 395 1.22 -3.73 -5.69
CA TRP A 395 1.92 -2.50 -6.09
C TRP A 395 2.42 -2.54 -7.54
N LYS A 396 2.07 -1.52 -8.35
CA LYS A 396 2.41 -1.43 -9.78
C LYS A 396 3.14 -0.14 -10.19
N PHE A 397 3.47 0.74 -9.24
CA PHE A 397 4.08 2.03 -9.58
C PHE A 397 5.61 2.05 -9.46
N GLY A 398 6.25 0.95 -9.00
CA GLY A 398 7.68 0.91 -8.69
C GLY A 398 8.02 1.76 -7.46
N PHE A 399 9.30 1.80 -7.08
CA PHE A 399 9.74 2.45 -5.84
C PHE A 399 10.45 3.80 -6.04
N ASN A 400 10.53 4.32 -7.28
CA ASN A 400 11.27 5.55 -7.55
C ASN A 400 10.75 6.78 -6.79
N GLU A 401 9.44 6.82 -6.56
CA GLU A 401 8.77 7.90 -5.83
C GLU A 401 8.53 7.57 -4.34
N ALA A 402 9.02 6.45 -3.83
CA ALA A 402 8.86 6.08 -2.43
C ALA A 402 9.88 6.78 -1.52
N ASP A 403 9.53 7.08 -0.27
CA ASP A 403 10.43 7.58 0.77
C ASP A 403 10.85 6.47 1.74
N ALA A 404 10.03 5.43 1.89
CA ALA A 404 10.27 4.18 2.59
C ALA A 404 9.39 3.09 1.97
N VAL A 405 9.49 1.84 2.41
CA VAL A 405 8.66 0.70 1.97
C VAL A 405 8.13 -0.02 3.20
N GLU A 406 6.82 -0.29 3.23
CA GLU A 406 6.24 -1.17 4.23
C GLU A 406 6.55 -2.62 3.84
N VAL A 407 7.52 -3.20 4.53
CA VAL A 407 8.00 -4.56 4.21
C VAL A 407 7.35 -5.64 5.08
N TRP A 408 6.64 -5.20 6.12
CA TRP A 408 5.92 -6.08 7.02
C TRP A 408 4.58 -5.44 7.40
N ASN A 409 3.48 -6.10 7.03
CA ASN A 409 2.11 -5.65 7.25
C ASN A 409 1.33 -6.71 8.02
N ALA A 410 0.74 -6.35 9.17
CA ALA A 410 -0.05 -7.25 10.02
C ALA A 410 0.71 -8.53 10.47
N ASP A 411 0.02 -9.66 10.59
CA ASP A 411 0.65 -10.96 10.83
C ASP A 411 1.62 -11.29 9.70
N PHE A 412 2.85 -11.68 10.03
CA PHE A 412 3.89 -11.97 9.04
C PHE A 412 3.49 -13.11 8.10
N THR A 413 3.43 -12.84 6.81
CA THR A 413 2.96 -13.74 5.76
C THR A 413 4.01 -13.97 4.66
N PRO A 414 3.81 -14.92 3.73
CA PRO A 414 4.66 -15.06 2.56
C PRO A 414 4.74 -13.82 1.66
N ASP A 415 3.72 -12.96 1.66
CA ASP A 415 3.71 -11.70 0.89
C ASP A 415 4.77 -10.73 1.44
N ASP A 416 4.95 -10.70 2.77
CA ASP A 416 6.01 -9.91 3.42
C ASP A 416 7.40 -10.45 3.09
N GLU A 417 7.57 -11.76 3.02
CA GLU A 417 8.85 -12.38 2.64
C GLU A 417 9.27 -11.99 1.21
N ILE A 418 8.29 -11.94 0.28
CA ILE A 418 8.52 -11.47 -1.09
C ILE A 418 8.88 -9.98 -1.08
N THR A 419 8.16 -9.17 -0.30
CA THR A 419 8.43 -7.73 -0.16
C THR A 419 9.83 -7.48 0.40
N ILE A 420 10.24 -8.22 1.45
CA ILE A 420 11.59 -8.12 2.02
C ILE A 420 12.65 -8.49 0.98
N SER A 421 12.41 -9.53 0.18
CA SER A 421 13.34 -9.96 -0.86
C SER A 421 13.50 -8.90 -1.97
N GLU A 422 12.41 -8.27 -2.42
CA GLU A 422 12.45 -7.18 -3.38
C GLU A 422 13.14 -5.94 -2.79
N TRP A 423 12.80 -5.58 -1.56
CA TRP A 423 13.44 -4.48 -0.85
C TRP A 423 14.95 -4.70 -0.67
N ASP A 424 15.39 -5.90 -0.28
CA ASP A 424 16.81 -6.24 -0.11
C ASP A 424 17.59 -6.08 -1.43
N ASN A 425 16.99 -6.42 -2.57
CA ASN A 425 17.58 -6.15 -3.88
C ASN A 425 17.84 -4.65 -4.13
N THR A 426 17.01 -3.76 -3.57
CA THR A 426 17.27 -2.30 -3.65
C THR A 426 18.50 -1.90 -2.82
N LEU A 427 18.74 -2.56 -1.68
CA LEU A 427 19.96 -2.36 -0.88
C LEU A 427 21.19 -2.83 -1.64
N VAL A 428 21.13 -4.00 -2.28
CA VAL A 428 22.21 -4.53 -3.13
C VAL A 428 22.51 -3.58 -4.29
N ALA A 429 21.50 -3.06 -4.98
CA ALA A 429 21.67 -2.07 -6.04
C ALA A 429 22.35 -0.80 -5.52
N ALA A 430 21.87 -0.25 -4.40
CA ALA A 430 22.44 0.94 -3.77
C ALA A 430 23.89 0.71 -3.32
N SER A 431 24.28 -0.49 -2.89
CA SER A 431 25.65 -0.82 -2.52
C SER A 431 26.64 -0.70 -3.69
N ARG A 432 26.15 -0.88 -4.91
CA ARG A 432 26.91 -0.70 -6.17
C ARG A 432 26.86 0.71 -6.72
N GLY A 433 25.99 1.58 -6.14
CA GLY A 433 25.73 2.93 -6.61
C GLY A 433 24.63 3.02 -7.66
N ASP A 434 23.84 1.97 -7.81
CA ASP A 434 22.70 1.91 -8.69
C ASP A 434 21.43 2.36 -7.93
N GLY A 435 21.18 3.67 -7.91
CA GLY A 435 20.03 4.25 -7.22
C GLY A 435 20.25 4.55 -5.73
N ARG A 436 19.16 4.91 -5.07
CA ARG A 436 19.12 5.13 -3.61
C ARG A 436 18.46 3.94 -2.93
N TRP A 437 18.91 3.62 -1.73
CA TRP A 437 18.20 2.66 -0.90
C TRP A 437 16.99 3.29 -0.22
N LEU A 438 16.00 2.48 0.10
CA LEU A 438 14.78 2.88 0.80
C LEU A 438 14.77 2.25 2.19
N PRO A 439 14.41 3.00 3.25
CA PRO A 439 14.17 2.44 4.55
C PRO A 439 12.97 1.47 4.55
N ALA A 440 13.09 0.41 5.36
CA ALA A 440 12.00 -0.50 5.66
C ALA A 440 11.23 -0.01 6.88
N VAL A 441 9.90 -0.13 6.83
CA VAL A 441 8.97 0.08 7.95
C VAL A 441 7.98 -1.09 8.03
N GLY A 442 7.30 -1.23 9.17
CA GLY A 442 6.25 -2.23 9.35
C GLY A 442 5.14 -1.70 10.25
N HIS A 443 3.89 -2.01 9.91
CA HIS A 443 2.71 -1.50 10.57
C HIS A 443 1.59 -2.54 10.61
N SER A 444 0.60 -2.33 11.48
CA SER A 444 -0.41 -3.34 11.75
C SER A 444 -1.54 -3.42 10.72
N ASP A 445 -1.83 -2.33 10.01
CA ASP A 445 -3.00 -2.25 9.13
C ASP A 445 -4.29 -2.73 9.83
N ALA A 446 -4.40 -2.39 11.12
CA ALA A 446 -5.43 -2.95 11.98
C ALA A 446 -6.78 -2.31 11.73
N HIS A 447 -7.76 -3.12 11.31
CA HIS A 447 -9.14 -2.70 11.03
C HIS A 447 -10.10 -3.09 12.16
N ARG A 448 -9.96 -4.29 12.74
CA ARG A 448 -10.93 -4.87 13.69
C ARG A 448 -10.30 -6.00 14.50
N GLU A 449 -11.00 -6.43 15.55
CA GLU A 449 -10.64 -7.66 16.24
C GLU A 449 -10.68 -8.88 15.28
N PRO A 450 -9.73 -9.82 15.38
CA PRO A 450 -8.66 -9.89 16.37
C PRO A 450 -7.33 -9.21 15.98
N GLN A 451 -7.30 -8.37 14.94
CA GLN A 451 -6.10 -7.63 14.53
C GLN A 451 -5.62 -6.70 15.66
N VAL A 452 -4.31 -6.68 15.88
CA VAL A 452 -3.69 -6.01 17.02
C VAL A 452 -2.98 -4.74 16.55
N VAL A 453 -3.38 -3.59 17.08
CA VAL A 453 -2.68 -2.32 16.88
C VAL A 453 -1.25 -2.44 17.40
N GLY A 454 -0.26 -2.05 16.58
CA GLY A 454 1.16 -2.16 16.90
C GLY A 454 1.74 -3.56 16.70
N LEU A 455 1.11 -4.41 15.89
CA LEU A 455 1.65 -5.70 15.46
C LEU A 455 1.66 -5.77 13.92
N PRO A 456 2.84 -5.47 13.28
CA PRO A 456 4.08 -4.98 13.90
C PRO A 456 4.07 -3.47 14.18
N GLN A 457 5.17 -2.99 14.75
CA GLN A 457 5.42 -1.58 15.02
C GLN A 457 6.80 -1.16 14.50
N THR A 458 6.90 0.04 13.95
CA THR A 458 8.17 0.65 13.58
C THR A 458 8.76 1.40 14.78
N VAL A 459 10.01 1.09 15.11
CA VAL A 459 10.75 1.73 16.21
C VAL A 459 11.78 2.70 15.61
N VAL A 460 11.62 4.00 15.85
CA VAL A 460 12.35 5.07 15.18
C VAL A 460 13.28 5.80 16.17
N LEU A 461 14.55 5.95 15.83
CA LEU A 461 15.45 6.85 16.56
C LEU A 461 15.22 8.28 16.07
N ALA A 462 14.62 9.09 16.92
CA ALA A 462 14.32 10.48 16.65
C ALA A 462 14.86 11.40 17.77
N ASP A 463 15.13 12.66 17.41
CA ASP A 463 15.72 13.63 18.36
C ASP A 463 14.69 14.13 19.39
N ASP A 464 13.41 14.02 19.06
CA ASP A 464 12.27 14.25 19.95
C ASP A 464 11.01 13.55 19.40
N LEU A 465 9.91 13.60 20.18
CA LEU A 465 8.62 13.06 19.78
C LEU A 465 7.84 14.12 19.00
N SER A 466 8.26 14.37 17.76
CA SER A 466 7.58 15.27 16.83
C SER A 466 7.47 14.64 15.42
N ARG A 467 6.48 15.11 14.66
CA ARG A 467 6.28 14.68 13.27
C ARG A 467 7.58 14.78 12.46
N THR A 468 8.24 15.92 12.52
CA THR A 468 9.46 16.17 11.75
C THR A 468 10.59 15.23 12.17
N ALA A 469 10.86 15.10 13.47
CA ALA A 469 11.95 14.25 13.95
C ALA A 469 11.73 12.75 13.64
N LEU A 470 10.49 12.28 13.76
CA LEU A 470 10.12 10.90 13.38
C LEU A 470 10.31 10.65 11.88
N GLN A 471 9.82 11.57 11.04
CA GLN A 471 9.98 11.45 9.57
C GLN A 471 11.46 11.52 9.15
N GLU A 472 12.27 12.35 9.77
CA GLU A 472 13.72 12.40 9.53
C GLU A 472 14.41 11.10 9.97
N GLY A 473 14.00 10.52 11.11
CA GLY A 473 14.46 9.22 11.56
C GLY A 473 14.15 8.13 10.55
N ILE A 474 12.91 8.07 10.05
CA ILE A 474 12.47 7.11 9.03
C ILE A 474 13.25 7.32 7.72
N ARG A 475 13.31 8.55 7.18
CA ARG A 475 14.07 8.85 5.94
C ARG A 475 15.54 8.45 6.01
N ALA A 476 16.13 8.60 7.18
CA ALA A 476 17.54 8.23 7.42
C ALA A 476 17.71 6.72 7.66
N GLY A 477 16.61 5.95 7.70
CA GLY A 477 16.63 4.53 8.02
C GLY A 477 17.05 4.23 9.46
N ARG A 478 17.02 5.21 10.34
CA ARG A 478 17.25 5.03 11.78
C ARG A 478 16.00 4.42 12.41
N SER A 479 15.63 3.25 11.90
CA SER A 479 14.47 2.50 12.37
C SER A 479 14.66 1.00 12.24
N TRP A 480 13.92 0.27 13.04
CA TRP A 480 13.79 -1.16 13.00
C TRP A 480 12.34 -1.56 13.27
N ILE A 481 11.97 -2.79 12.97
CA ILE A 481 10.60 -3.27 13.07
C ILE A 481 10.54 -4.34 14.14
N ALA A 482 9.56 -4.25 15.03
CA ALA A 482 9.30 -5.21 16.10
C ALA A 482 7.88 -5.77 16.00
N GLU A 483 7.71 -7.04 16.27
CA GLU A 483 6.39 -7.66 16.39
C GLU A 483 5.56 -7.04 17.54
N SER A 484 6.23 -6.61 18.62
CA SER A 484 5.57 -5.96 19.76
C SER A 484 6.55 -5.17 20.62
N SER A 485 6.02 -4.35 21.55
CA SER A 485 6.82 -3.59 22.53
C SER A 485 7.58 -4.45 23.55
N LYS A 486 7.32 -5.75 23.59
CA LYS A 486 8.07 -6.69 24.44
C LYS A 486 9.48 -6.95 23.93
N ILE A 487 9.70 -6.79 22.63
CA ILE A 487 11.00 -7.02 21.99
C ILE A 487 11.82 -5.74 22.07
N ASP A 488 13.03 -5.85 22.58
CA ASP A 488 14.03 -4.78 22.55
C ASP A 488 15.29 -5.25 21.82
N LEU A 489 15.95 -4.31 21.11
CA LEU A 489 17.07 -4.63 20.24
C LEU A 489 18.06 -3.47 20.20
N THR A 490 19.35 -3.81 20.27
CA THR A 490 20.45 -2.89 19.91
C THR A 490 21.30 -3.53 18.83
N PHE A 491 21.63 -2.76 17.79
CA PHE A 491 22.41 -3.25 16.67
C PHE A 491 23.44 -2.20 16.23
N GLU A 492 24.73 -2.57 16.24
CA GLU A 492 25.84 -1.68 15.92
C GLU A 492 26.95 -2.39 15.15
N ALA A 493 27.70 -1.63 14.39
CA ALA A 493 28.96 -2.05 13.78
C ALA A 493 30.11 -1.21 14.34
N VAL A 494 31.18 -1.87 14.77
CA VAL A 494 32.35 -1.25 15.41
C VAL A 494 33.58 -1.54 14.56
N GLY A 495 34.31 -0.49 14.19
CA GLY A 495 35.60 -0.56 13.51
C GLY A 495 36.77 -0.13 14.41
N GLY A 496 37.96 -0.22 13.88
CA GLY A 496 39.16 0.22 14.58
C GLY A 496 39.10 1.70 15.02
N ARG A 497 39.87 2.06 16.09
CA ARG A 497 39.97 3.39 16.67
C ARG A 497 38.65 3.96 17.22
N GLY A 498 37.75 3.09 17.72
CA GLY A 498 36.49 3.51 18.34
C GLY A 498 35.43 4.03 17.36
N LYS A 499 35.59 3.82 16.05
CA LYS A 499 34.54 4.13 15.06
C LYS A 499 33.38 3.19 15.29
N HIS A 500 32.17 3.72 15.28
CA HIS A 500 30.93 2.94 15.36
C HIS A 500 29.84 3.53 14.46
N ALA A 501 28.86 2.72 14.12
CA ALA A 501 27.65 3.11 13.41
C ALA A 501 26.49 2.25 13.90
N GLY A 502 25.33 2.86 14.05
CA GLY A 502 24.06 2.22 14.37
C GLY A 502 23.19 1.98 13.14
N ILE A 503 21.96 1.53 13.37
CA ILE A 503 20.96 1.28 12.34
C ILE A 503 20.74 2.54 11.48
N GLY A 504 20.76 2.39 10.15
CA GLY A 504 20.61 3.46 9.17
C GLY A 504 21.88 4.27 8.91
N GLU A 505 22.93 4.06 9.69
CA GLU A 505 24.18 4.81 9.60
C GLU A 505 25.25 4.09 8.76
N ARG A 506 26.33 4.80 8.47
CA ARG A 506 27.49 4.26 7.73
C ARG A 506 28.74 4.24 8.59
N LEU A 507 29.33 3.06 8.78
CA LEU A 507 30.65 2.88 9.38
C LEU A 507 31.74 3.17 8.33
N LYS A 508 32.36 4.34 8.39
CA LYS A 508 33.42 4.76 7.46
C LYS A 508 34.75 4.12 7.83
N VAL A 509 35.08 3.01 7.16
CA VAL A 509 36.31 2.23 7.36
C VAL A 509 36.89 1.82 6.01
N GLY A 510 38.21 1.61 5.93
CA GLY A 510 38.84 1.06 4.73
C GLY A 510 38.35 -0.37 4.44
N GLY A 511 38.35 -0.77 3.17
CA GLY A 511 37.79 -2.05 2.74
C GLY A 511 38.29 -3.27 3.50
N ALA A 512 39.61 -3.35 3.80
CA ALA A 512 40.23 -4.47 4.52
C ALA A 512 40.19 -4.31 6.07
N ALA A 513 39.63 -3.21 6.58
CA ALA A 513 39.56 -3.00 8.03
C ALA A 513 38.56 -3.98 8.65
N GLU A 514 38.95 -4.58 9.78
CA GLU A 514 38.06 -5.44 10.56
C GLU A 514 36.90 -4.63 11.10
N VAL A 515 35.72 -5.20 10.98
CA VAL A 515 34.44 -4.69 11.53
C VAL A 515 33.84 -5.76 12.40
N THR A 516 33.49 -5.40 13.62
CA THR A 516 32.73 -6.24 14.55
C THR A 516 31.28 -5.76 14.57
N VAL A 517 30.38 -6.64 14.16
CA VAL A 517 28.92 -6.41 14.21
C VAL A 517 28.39 -7.00 15.51
N ARG A 518 27.61 -6.23 16.25
CA ARG A 518 27.03 -6.63 17.53
C ARG A 518 25.53 -6.44 17.54
N LEU A 519 24.83 -7.47 17.97
CA LEU A 519 23.40 -7.45 18.23
C LEU A 519 23.15 -7.87 19.66
N LYS A 520 22.29 -7.12 20.37
CA LYS A 520 21.63 -7.61 21.57
C LYS A 520 20.13 -7.60 21.31
N VAL A 521 19.47 -8.66 21.69
CA VAL A 521 18.00 -8.78 21.60
C VAL A 521 17.47 -9.39 22.87
N SER A 522 16.31 -8.93 23.32
CA SER A 522 15.58 -9.45 24.48
C SER A 522 14.07 -9.46 24.21
N GLY A 523 13.34 -10.19 25.05
CA GLY A 523 11.87 -10.27 24.98
C GLY A 523 11.32 -11.12 23.85
N VAL A 524 12.17 -11.88 23.15
CA VAL A 524 11.74 -12.86 22.15
C VAL A 524 11.44 -14.22 22.80
N GLY A 525 10.53 -15.00 22.20
CA GLY A 525 10.20 -16.32 22.72
C GLY A 525 11.30 -17.36 22.48
N SER A 526 11.20 -18.51 23.13
CA SER A 526 12.05 -19.67 22.87
C SER A 526 11.91 -20.15 21.43
N GLY A 527 12.97 -20.77 20.88
CA GLY A 527 13.00 -21.28 19.51
C GLY A 527 13.24 -20.21 18.44
N CYS A 528 13.43 -18.95 18.81
CA CYS A 528 13.84 -17.91 17.88
C CYS A 528 15.30 -18.10 17.43
N SER A 529 15.64 -17.52 16.27
CA SER A 529 17.01 -17.43 15.75
C SER A 529 17.31 -16.02 15.28
N VAL A 530 18.55 -15.61 15.43
CA VAL A 530 19.09 -14.36 14.87
C VAL A 530 19.82 -14.69 13.56
N ARG A 531 19.71 -13.81 12.57
CA ARG A 531 20.42 -13.89 11.29
C ARG A 531 21.03 -12.54 10.95
N PHE A 532 22.24 -12.54 10.39
CA PHE A 532 22.84 -11.36 9.76
C PHE A 532 22.82 -11.54 8.24
N ILE A 533 22.20 -10.58 7.58
CA ILE A 533 22.01 -10.54 6.13
C ILE A 533 22.88 -9.40 5.57
N THR A 534 23.54 -9.67 4.46
CA THR A 534 24.42 -8.72 3.77
C THR A 534 24.05 -8.68 2.27
N ASP A 535 24.80 -7.90 1.48
CA ASP A 535 24.71 -7.91 0.01
C ASP A 535 25.01 -9.28 -0.64
N GLN A 536 25.49 -10.26 0.14
CA GLN A 536 25.73 -11.62 -0.28
C GLN A 536 24.72 -12.64 0.30
N GLY A 537 23.65 -12.14 0.93
CA GLY A 537 22.65 -12.95 1.60
C GLY A 537 22.95 -13.22 3.08
N GLN A 538 22.43 -14.30 3.61
CA GLN A 538 22.63 -14.68 5.01
C GLN A 538 24.03 -15.26 5.22
N LEU A 539 24.86 -14.60 6.04
CA LEU A 539 26.22 -15.03 6.35
C LEU A 539 26.41 -15.55 7.78
N TYR A 540 25.48 -15.29 8.66
CA TYR A 540 25.55 -15.72 10.05
C TYR A 540 24.16 -16.09 10.58
N GLY A 541 24.10 -17.10 11.43
CA GLY A 541 22.86 -17.48 12.11
C GLY A 541 23.17 -18.17 13.43
N THR A 542 22.38 -17.87 14.46
CA THR A 542 22.51 -18.48 15.79
C THR A 542 21.16 -18.56 16.47
N PRO A 543 20.86 -19.65 17.20
CA PRO A 543 19.65 -19.74 17.99
C PRO A 543 19.66 -18.77 19.16
N VAL A 544 18.49 -18.27 19.54
CA VAL A 544 18.30 -17.53 20.80
C VAL A 544 18.10 -18.54 21.92
N PRO A 545 18.78 -18.40 23.07
CA PRO A 545 18.56 -19.24 24.25
C PRO A 545 17.10 -19.17 24.75
N ASP A 546 16.69 -20.16 25.55
CA ASP A 546 15.35 -20.21 26.14
C ASP A 546 15.02 -19.03 27.07
N SER A 547 16.03 -18.30 27.53
CA SER A 547 15.84 -17.04 28.26
C SER A 547 15.15 -15.95 27.43
N GLY A 548 15.14 -16.07 26.10
CA GLY A 548 14.66 -15.03 25.20
C GLY A 548 15.61 -13.86 25.04
N GLU A 549 16.86 -14.01 25.49
CA GLU A 549 17.92 -12.99 25.39
C GLU A 549 19.13 -13.55 24.67
N LEU A 550 19.73 -12.73 23.79
CA LEU A 550 20.96 -13.07 23.07
C LEU A 550 21.85 -11.85 22.90
N SER A 551 23.16 -12.05 23.10
CA SER A 551 24.20 -11.17 22.60
C SER A 551 24.99 -11.91 21.52
N ALA A 552 24.90 -11.46 20.26
CA ALA A 552 25.60 -12.05 19.14
C ALA A 552 26.68 -11.08 18.62
N GLU A 553 27.81 -11.65 18.24
CA GLU A 553 28.92 -10.91 17.62
C GLU A 553 29.36 -11.64 16.35
N TRP A 554 29.59 -10.88 15.29
CA TRP A 554 30.12 -11.38 14.02
C TRP A 554 31.19 -10.45 13.48
N ARG A 555 32.26 -10.99 12.89
CA ARG A 555 33.37 -10.24 12.33
C ARG A 555 33.40 -10.31 10.83
N THR A 556 33.63 -9.17 10.20
CA THR A 556 33.68 -9.03 8.75
C THR A 556 34.62 -7.89 8.35
N THR A 557 34.65 -7.54 7.06
CA THR A 557 35.31 -6.35 6.51
C THR A 557 34.38 -5.63 5.53
N ALA A 558 34.60 -4.35 5.26
CA ALA A 558 33.81 -3.61 4.29
C ALA A 558 34.03 -4.06 2.83
N SER A 559 35.14 -4.78 2.53
CA SER A 559 35.35 -5.42 1.22
C SER A 559 34.58 -6.72 1.07
N TYR A 560 34.13 -7.33 2.18
CA TYR A 560 33.39 -8.58 2.18
C TYR A 560 31.87 -8.35 2.30
N ALA A 561 31.44 -7.34 3.01
CA ALA A 561 30.03 -6.98 3.18
C ALA A 561 29.86 -5.46 3.01
N ALA A 562 29.02 -5.04 2.08
CA ALA A 562 28.73 -3.63 1.83
C ALA A 562 27.76 -3.04 2.87
N TYR A 563 26.91 -3.87 3.42
CA TYR A 563 26.03 -3.58 4.54
C TYR A 563 25.79 -4.84 5.38
N VAL A 564 25.22 -4.64 6.55
CA VAL A 564 24.69 -5.70 7.39
C VAL A 564 23.37 -5.26 7.99
N ARG A 565 22.37 -6.14 7.98
CA ARG A 565 21.11 -6.01 8.70
C ARG A 565 20.82 -7.26 9.50
N ALA A 566 19.99 -7.16 10.51
CA ALA A 566 19.64 -8.27 11.38
C ALA A 566 18.16 -8.65 11.21
N GLU A 567 17.89 -9.95 11.31
CA GLU A 567 16.56 -10.51 11.44
C GLU A 567 16.50 -11.40 12.68
N VAL A 568 15.41 -11.31 13.41
CA VAL A 568 15.04 -12.26 14.45
C VAL A 568 13.82 -13.02 13.98
N ARG A 569 13.97 -14.33 13.82
CA ARG A 569 12.95 -15.21 13.28
C ARG A 569 12.45 -16.18 14.32
N ARG A 570 11.15 -16.42 14.35
CA ARG A 570 10.55 -17.50 15.12
C ARG A 570 10.87 -18.86 14.49
N ALA A 571 10.68 -19.94 15.21
CA ALA A 571 10.78 -21.28 14.65
C ALA A 571 9.74 -21.44 13.52
N PRO A 572 10.11 -22.08 12.39
CA PRO A 572 9.14 -22.47 11.37
C PRO A 572 8.08 -23.41 11.97
N ALA A 573 6.82 -23.25 11.56
CA ALA A 573 5.71 -24.06 12.07
C ALA A 573 5.86 -25.56 11.75
N ASP A 574 6.58 -25.89 10.67
CA ASP A 574 6.86 -27.26 10.21
C ASP A 574 8.21 -27.82 10.74
N GLY A 575 8.82 -27.14 11.70
CA GLY A 575 10.14 -27.50 12.22
C GLY A 575 11.27 -27.31 11.20
N GLY A 576 11.05 -26.57 10.11
CA GLY A 576 12.02 -26.30 9.05
C GLY A 576 12.02 -27.34 7.91
N ALA A 577 11.04 -28.23 7.87
CA ALA A 577 10.95 -29.26 6.83
C ALA A 577 10.80 -28.69 5.41
N SER A 578 10.13 -27.54 5.27
CA SER A 578 9.96 -26.85 3.99
C SER A 578 11.19 -26.04 3.56
N GLY A 579 12.14 -25.77 4.46
CA GLY A 579 13.21 -24.82 4.27
C GLY A 579 12.76 -23.34 4.26
N ILE A 580 11.47 -23.06 4.47
CA ILE A 580 10.93 -21.70 4.57
C ILE A 580 11.30 -21.12 5.94
N PRO A 581 11.84 -19.90 6.00
CA PRO A 581 12.09 -19.22 7.28
C PRO A 581 10.81 -19.10 8.11
N GLY A 582 10.95 -19.19 9.43
CA GLY A 582 9.83 -18.91 10.34
C GLY A 582 9.43 -17.42 10.29
N PRO A 583 8.25 -17.07 10.86
CA PRO A 583 7.78 -15.69 10.88
C PRO A 583 8.78 -14.72 11.52
N MET A 584 8.75 -13.46 11.10
CA MET A 584 9.58 -12.41 11.67
C MET A 584 9.14 -12.07 13.10
N ALA A 585 10.09 -11.86 14.00
CA ALA A 585 9.87 -11.28 15.32
C ALA A 585 10.44 -9.86 15.41
N ALA A 586 11.58 -9.61 14.73
CA ALA A 586 12.13 -8.27 14.57
C ALA A 586 13.07 -8.23 13.35
N MET A 587 13.22 -7.05 12.73
CA MET A 587 14.21 -6.81 11.68
C MET A 587 14.71 -5.38 11.68
N THR A 588 15.96 -5.18 11.24
CA THR A 588 16.58 -3.84 11.21
C THR A 588 16.72 -3.33 9.78
N ASN A 589 16.73 -2.01 9.64
CA ASN A 589 17.37 -1.36 8.51
C ASN A 589 18.88 -1.64 8.53
N PRO A 590 19.59 -1.47 7.40
CA PRO A 590 21.01 -1.80 7.31
C PRO A 590 21.91 -0.84 8.08
N ILE A 591 23.07 -1.34 8.51
CA ILE A 591 24.26 -0.55 8.78
C ILE A 591 25.16 -0.68 7.55
N TRP A 592 25.50 0.43 6.93
CA TRP A 592 26.37 0.46 5.75
C TRP A 592 27.85 0.40 6.16
N LEU A 593 28.65 -0.36 5.43
CA LEU A 593 30.08 -0.54 5.69
C LEU A 593 30.91 0.05 4.56
N GLY A 594 32.04 0.73 4.93
CA GLY A 594 32.98 1.31 3.96
C GLY A 594 32.86 2.81 3.76
N GLU A 595 33.78 3.36 2.98
CA GLU A 595 33.92 4.80 2.76
C GLU A 595 32.84 5.41 1.84
N ARG A 596 32.17 4.60 1.05
CA ARG A 596 31.22 5.03 0.02
C ARG A 596 29.85 5.35 0.61
#